data_6c7610a1b9ba5ffd94f5753eee730a47
#
_entry.id   6c7610a1b9ba5ffd94f5753eee730a47
#
_cell.length_a   1.000
_cell.length_b   1.000
_cell.length_c   1.000
_cell.angle_alpha   90.00
_cell.angle_beta   90.00
_cell.angle_gamma   90.00
#
_symmetry.space_group_name_H-M   'P 1'
#
loop_
_entity.id
_entity.type
_entity.pdbx_description
1 polymer ?
#
loop_
_entity_poly.entity_id
_entity_poly.type
_entity_poly.pdbx_seq_one_letter_code
_entity_poly.pdbx_strand_id
1 'polypeptide(L)'
;PHGDTTASGQSGTDVLAAPGPGFRMAAWTARDAGRVAPGGHYNGKIDTPEVANRALSDAERAAFVARGTAADLSGALVARWDFSQEMSGTRIVDVSGKGRDGATVNLPTRAMKGWNWDGSEYNWTRKPEQYGAIHFHDDDLYDCGWQTDFTFEVPADLASGIYCAKLTRDDHEDYCPFVVRPPLGETRAP
;
A
#
# COMPACT_ATOMS: atom_id res chain seq x y z
N PRO A 1 -15.05 -0.61 20.82
CA PRO A 1 -13.96 -0.56 21.77
C PRO A 1 -12.68 -0.82 20.96
N HIS A 2 -11.92 0.25 20.76
CA HIS A 2 -10.62 0.16 20.15
C HIS A 2 -9.69 -0.40 21.21
N GLY A 3 -9.22 -1.63 21.00
CA GLY A 3 -8.19 -2.20 21.84
C GLY A 3 -6.83 -1.66 21.41
N ASP A 4 -6.29 -0.72 22.17
CA ASP A 4 -4.90 -0.31 22.02
C ASP A 4 -4.00 -1.46 22.46
N THR A 5 -3.45 -2.17 21.51
CA THR A 5 -2.42 -3.18 21.80
C THR A 5 -1.06 -2.50 21.70
N THR A 6 -0.53 -2.01 22.83
CA THR A 6 0.87 -1.62 22.93
C THR A 6 1.71 -2.87 23.21
N ALA A 7 2.41 -3.37 22.21
CA ALA A 7 3.46 -4.35 22.41
C ALA A 7 4.80 -3.61 22.59
N SER A 8 5.40 -3.69 23.79
CA SER A 8 6.76 -3.24 24.05
C SER A 8 7.68 -4.46 24.09
N GLY A 9 8.60 -4.55 23.15
CA GLY A 9 9.68 -5.52 23.14
C GLY A 9 11.02 -4.79 23.19
N GLN A 10 11.95 -5.20 24.06
CA GLN A 10 13.34 -4.81 23.93
C GLN A 10 14.02 -5.82 23.01
N SER A 11 14.40 -5.41 21.81
CA SER A 11 15.37 -6.16 21.03
C SER A 11 16.76 -5.61 21.31
N GLY A 12 17.64 -6.46 21.84
CA GLY A 12 18.99 -6.08 22.22
C GLY A 12 20.00 -6.08 21.07
N THR A 13 19.57 -5.85 19.85
CA THR A 13 20.47 -5.77 18.69
C THR A 13 20.11 -4.59 17.79
N ASP A 14 21.12 -3.87 17.33
CA ASP A 14 21.02 -2.81 16.33
C ASP A 14 20.42 -3.34 15.02
N VAL A 15 19.09 -3.38 14.94
CA VAL A 15 18.36 -3.90 13.78
C VAL A 15 18.43 -2.96 12.57
N LEU A 16 18.95 -1.74 12.75
CA LEU A 16 18.98 -0.71 11.71
C LEU A 16 20.36 -0.44 11.10
N ALA A 17 21.37 -1.23 11.43
CA ALA A 17 22.77 -0.94 11.04
C ALA A 17 23.21 -1.53 9.69
N ALA A 18 22.40 -2.31 8.99
CA ALA A 18 22.76 -2.84 7.69
C ALA A 18 21.83 -2.34 6.59
N PRO A 19 22.35 -1.85 5.45
CA PRO A 19 21.55 -1.66 4.25
C PRO A 19 21.17 -3.03 3.70
N GLY A 20 20.16 -3.63 4.33
CA GLY A 20 19.48 -4.81 3.80
C GLY A 20 18.57 -4.43 2.63
N PRO A 21 17.96 -5.40 1.95
CA PRO A 21 17.03 -5.16 0.86
C PRO A 21 15.78 -4.43 1.40
N GLY A 22 15.83 -3.13 1.48
CA GLY A 22 14.74 -2.21 1.77
C GLY A 22 13.93 -2.47 3.04
N PHE A 23 13.55 -1.40 3.72
CA PHE A 23 12.57 -1.47 4.80
C PHE A 23 11.20 -1.86 4.24
N ARG A 24 10.51 -2.80 4.88
CA ARG A 24 9.17 -3.24 4.50
C ARG A 24 8.21 -3.08 5.67
N MET A 25 6.97 -2.72 5.37
CA MET A 25 5.84 -2.72 6.29
C MET A 25 4.79 -3.71 5.79
N ALA A 26 4.03 -4.27 6.71
CA ALA A 26 2.96 -5.23 6.45
C ALA A 26 3.40 -6.55 5.81
N ALA A 27 4.70 -6.80 5.68
CA ALA A 27 5.27 -8.06 5.22
C ALA A 27 6.74 -8.16 5.60
N TRP A 28 7.31 -9.35 5.65
CA TRP A 28 8.76 -9.52 5.72
C TRP A 28 9.35 -9.94 4.37
N THR A 29 10.67 -9.94 4.30
CA THR A 29 11.38 -10.48 3.14
C THR A 29 11.51 -11.99 3.28
N ALA A 30 10.76 -12.73 2.48
CA ALA A 30 10.90 -14.17 2.35
C ALA A 30 11.92 -14.53 1.27
N ARG A 31 12.55 -15.70 1.43
CA ARG A 31 13.37 -16.30 0.37
C ARG A 31 12.77 -17.67 0.05
N ASP A 32 12.33 -17.82 -1.18
CA ASP A 32 11.80 -19.07 -1.70
C ASP A 32 12.50 -19.42 -3.01
N ALA A 33 13.05 -20.65 -3.08
CA ALA A 33 13.76 -21.17 -4.24
C ALA A 33 14.80 -20.19 -4.86
N GLY A 34 15.47 -19.40 -3.99
CA GLY A 34 16.46 -18.39 -4.42
C GLY A 34 15.87 -17.05 -4.87
N ARG A 35 14.54 -16.90 -4.89
CA ARG A 35 13.85 -15.63 -5.16
C ARG A 35 13.58 -14.89 -3.85
N VAL A 36 13.70 -13.56 -3.92
CA VAL A 36 13.32 -12.68 -2.81
C VAL A 36 11.90 -12.19 -3.07
N ALA A 37 10.97 -12.53 -2.19
CA ALA A 37 9.57 -12.15 -2.29
C ALA A 37 9.04 -11.63 -0.95
N PRO A 38 7.96 -10.84 -0.94
CA PRO A 38 7.23 -10.57 0.28
C PRO A 38 6.61 -11.86 0.84
N GLY A 39 6.55 -11.98 2.17
CA GLY A 39 5.89 -13.10 2.83
C GLY A 39 5.37 -12.67 4.20
N GLY A 40 4.55 -13.50 4.84
CA GLY A 40 3.98 -13.23 6.14
C GLY A 40 3.24 -11.90 6.22
N HIS A 41 2.29 -11.75 5.36
CA HIS A 41 1.52 -10.51 5.21
C HIS A 41 0.74 -10.18 6.48
N TYR A 42 0.70 -8.90 6.82
CA TYR A 42 -0.13 -8.38 7.90
C TYR A 42 -1.56 -8.17 7.39
N ASN A 43 -2.54 -8.58 8.16
CA ASN A 43 -3.95 -8.32 7.90
C ASN A 43 -4.43 -7.20 8.82
N GLY A 44 -4.70 -6.03 8.27
CA GLY A 44 -5.12 -4.88 9.05
C GLY A 44 -4.72 -3.55 8.44
N LYS A 45 -4.99 -2.47 9.18
CA LYS A 45 -4.70 -1.10 8.75
C LYS A 45 -3.42 -0.57 9.39
N ILE A 46 -2.66 0.18 8.61
CA ILE A 46 -1.55 1.00 9.07
C ILE A 46 -1.82 2.43 8.64
N ASP A 47 -1.58 3.38 9.53
CA ASP A 47 -1.73 4.80 9.29
C ASP A 47 -0.55 5.56 9.87
N THR A 48 -0.02 6.52 9.11
CA THR A 48 1.06 7.44 9.50
C THR A 48 2.20 6.76 10.27
N PRO A 49 2.86 5.73 9.70
CA PRO A 49 3.94 5.05 10.41
C PRO A 49 5.18 5.93 10.51
N GLU A 50 5.89 5.79 11.64
CA GLU A 50 7.12 6.51 11.91
C GLU A 50 8.22 5.55 12.37
N VAL A 51 9.46 5.87 12.02
CA VAL A 51 10.64 5.13 12.45
C VAL A 51 11.59 6.10 13.14
N ALA A 52 11.98 5.76 14.35
CA ALA A 52 13.01 6.49 15.10
C ALA A 52 14.29 5.65 15.22
N ASN A 53 15.45 6.32 15.35
CA ASN A 53 16.75 5.68 15.48
C ASN A 53 17.10 5.29 16.93
N ARG A 54 16.18 5.49 17.86
CA ARG A 54 16.29 5.10 19.27
C ARG A 54 14.93 4.74 19.87
N ALA A 55 14.95 4.10 21.01
CA ALA A 55 13.74 3.94 21.81
C ALA A 55 13.20 5.31 22.26
N LEU A 56 11.90 5.48 22.19
CA LEU A 56 11.21 6.66 22.67
C LEU A 56 10.99 6.56 24.18
N SER A 57 11.10 7.70 24.88
CA SER A 57 10.69 7.83 26.28
C SER A 57 9.17 7.64 26.42
N ASP A 58 8.70 7.41 27.64
CA ASP A 58 7.27 7.26 27.92
C ASP A 58 6.50 8.53 27.54
N ALA A 59 7.06 9.71 27.78
CA ALA A 59 6.45 10.98 27.41
C ALA A 59 6.33 11.13 25.88
N GLU A 60 7.37 10.76 25.13
CA GLU A 60 7.36 10.78 23.67
C GLU A 60 6.35 9.79 23.11
N ARG A 61 6.26 8.58 23.68
CA ARG A 61 5.25 7.60 23.27
C ARG A 61 3.84 8.10 23.58
N ALA A 62 3.62 8.67 24.75
CA ALA A 62 2.32 9.24 25.11
C ALA A 62 1.92 10.38 24.17
N ALA A 63 2.85 11.27 23.82
CA ALA A 63 2.62 12.34 22.86
C ALA A 63 2.31 11.79 21.45
N PHE A 64 3.01 10.75 21.01
CA PHE A 64 2.74 10.09 19.75
C PHE A 64 1.33 9.46 19.72
N VAL A 65 0.95 8.73 20.76
CA VAL A 65 -0.38 8.12 20.89
C VAL A 65 -1.48 9.20 20.95
N ALA A 66 -1.26 10.27 21.67
CA ALA A 66 -2.20 11.40 21.74
C ALA A 66 -2.29 12.19 20.42
N ARG A 67 -1.44 11.85 19.44
CA ARG A 67 -1.37 12.55 18.14
C ARG A 67 -1.15 14.06 18.30
N GLY A 68 -0.58 14.45 19.42
CA GLY A 68 -0.12 15.81 19.62
C GLY A 68 1.21 16.04 18.88
N THR A 69 1.39 17.22 18.32
CA THR A 69 2.63 17.64 17.65
C THR A 69 3.81 17.83 18.62
N ALA A 70 3.68 17.39 19.85
CA ALA A 70 4.48 17.84 20.97
C ALA A 70 5.83 17.12 21.12
N ALA A 71 6.03 15.97 20.53
CA ALA A 71 7.34 15.35 20.61
C ALA A 71 8.16 15.83 19.41
N ASP A 72 9.11 16.73 19.65
CA ASP A 72 10.14 17.04 18.67
C ASP A 72 11.07 15.81 18.51
N LEU A 73 10.64 14.89 17.66
CA LEU A 73 11.44 13.73 17.28
C LEU A 73 12.43 14.05 16.16
N SER A 74 12.59 15.34 15.78
CA SER A 74 13.38 15.74 14.60
C SER A 74 14.78 15.16 14.60
N GLY A 75 15.44 15.09 15.75
CA GLY A 75 16.76 14.49 15.92
C GLY A 75 16.78 12.95 15.92
N ALA A 76 15.67 12.30 16.23
CA ALA A 76 15.55 10.84 16.30
C ALA A 76 14.79 10.25 15.11
N LEU A 77 14.01 11.06 14.40
CA LEU A 77 13.16 10.60 13.31
C LEU A 77 13.99 10.14 12.11
N VAL A 78 13.84 8.90 11.74
CA VAL A 78 14.46 8.29 10.55
C VAL A 78 13.56 8.49 9.34
N ALA A 79 12.27 8.21 9.46
CA ALA A 79 11.29 8.39 8.42
C ALA A 79 9.90 8.57 9.03
N ARG A 80 9.04 9.27 8.31
CA ARG A 80 7.59 9.41 8.58
C ARG A 80 6.88 9.41 7.26
N TRP A 81 5.97 8.49 7.07
CA TRP A 81 5.23 8.40 5.82
C TRP A 81 3.79 8.88 6.01
N ASP A 82 3.37 9.76 5.12
CA ASP A 82 2.00 10.26 5.06
C ASP A 82 1.25 9.54 3.94
N PHE A 83 0.42 8.59 4.30
CA PHE A 83 -0.35 7.78 3.36
C PHE A 83 -1.55 8.52 2.78
N SER A 84 -1.88 9.72 3.28
CA SER A 84 -2.93 10.57 2.73
C SER A 84 -2.50 11.31 1.46
N GLN A 85 -1.21 11.30 1.14
CA GLN A 85 -0.68 11.90 -0.06
C GLN A 85 -0.62 10.90 -1.22
N GLU A 86 -0.85 11.39 -2.43
CA GLU A 86 -0.79 10.63 -3.67
C GLU A 86 -1.56 9.29 -3.64
N MET A 87 -2.73 9.27 -2.99
CA MET A 87 -3.51 8.05 -2.75
C MET A 87 -3.95 7.32 -4.02
N SER A 88 -4.00 7.99 -5.16
CA SER A 88 -4.33 7.37 -6.47
C SER A 88 -3.16 6.61 -7.10
N GLY A 89 -1.95 6.76 -6.54
CA GLY A 89 -0.73 6.14 -7.06
C GLY A 89 -0.16 5.08 -6.14
N THR A 90 1.01 4.56 -6.49
CA THR A 90 1.76 3.60 -5.68
C THR A 90 2.82 4.26 -4.80
N ARG A 91 3.16 5.53 -5.05
CA ARG A 91 4.16 6.24 -4.26
C ARG A 91 3.68 6.51 -2.85
N ILE A 92 4.56 6.36 -1.89
CA ILE A 92 4.39 6.66 -0.47
C ILE A 92 5.34 7.79 -0.11
N VAL A 93 4.80 8.92 0.30
CA VAL A 93 5.57 10.15 0.54
C VAL A 93 6.17 10.14 1.93
N ASP A 94 7.50 10.31 2.03
CA ASP A 94 8.20 10.57 3.28
C ASP A 94 8.15 12.07 3.64
N VAL A 95 7.41 12.39 4.69
CA VAL A 95 7.27 13.77 5.20
C VAL A 95 8.26 14.11 6.31
N SER A 96 9.22 13.25 6.59
CA SER A 96 10.28 13.52 7.57
C SER A 96 11.34 14.51 7.09
N GLY A 97 11.35 14.84 5.80
CA GLY A 97 12.41 15.63 5.15
C GLY A 97 13.71 14.86 4.89
N LYS A 98 13.71 13.52 5.05
CA LYS A 98 14.88 12.66 4.82
C LYS A 98 14.91 12.03 3.42
N GLY A 99 13.86 12.22 2.61
CA GLY A 99 13.78 11.73 1.23
C GLY A 99 13.68 10.21 1.13
N ARG A 100 12.99 9.57 2.06
CA ARG A 100 12.82 8.11 2.12
C ARG A 100 11.44 7.69 1.64
N ASP A 101 11.06 8.16 0.48
CA ASP A 101 9.83 7.74 -0.16
C ASP A 101 9.79 6.21 -0.35
N GLY A 102 8.59 5.66 -0.27
CA GLY A 102 8.34 4.26 -0.49
C GLY A 102 7.41 4.03 -1.68
N ALA A 103 7.05 2.78 -1.87
CA ALA A 103 6.02 2.39 -2.82
C ALA A 103 5.21 1.21 -2.27
N THR A 104 3.93 1.18 -2.59
CA THR A 104 3.10 0.01 -2.33
C THR A 104 3.43 -1.12 -3.31
N VAL A 105 3.38 -2.34 -2.82
CA VAL A 105 3.54 -3.57 -3.61
C VAL A 105 2.23 -4.34 -3.54
N ASN A 106 1.80 -4.92 -4.66
CA ASN A 106 0.56 -5.68 -4.77
C ASN A 106 -0.72 -4.86 -4.49
N LEU A 107 -0.67 -3.54 -4.72
CA LEU A 107 -1.80 -2.62 -4.70
C LEU A 107 -2.72 -2.77 -3.47
N PRO A 108 -2.22 -2.66 -2.23
CA PRO A 108 -3.07 -2.68 -1.05
C PRO A 108 -4.09 -1.53 -1.10
N THR A 109 -5.23 -1.71 -0.46
CA THR A 109 -6.32 -0.74 -0.51
C THR A 109 -5.93 0.56 0.20
N ARG A 110 -5.83 1.63 -0.57
CA ARG A 110 -5.54 2.99 -0.09
C ARG A 110 -6.83 3.77 0.19
N ALA A 111 -6.69 5.00 0.67
CA ALA A 111 -7.81 5.89 1.01
C ALA A 111 -8.79 5.26 2.00
N MET A 112 -8.27 4.52 2.95
CA MET A 112 -9.06 3.96 4.05
C MET A 112 -9.18 4.98 5.19
N LYS A 113 -10.30 4.94 5.91
CA LYS A 113 -10.53 5.80 7.07
C LYS A 113 -9.37 5.69 8.05
N GLY A 114 -8.72 6.82 8.29
CA GLY A 114 -7.59 6.95 9.20
C GLY A 114 -8.01 7.09 10.65
N TRP A 115 -7.01 7.22 11.53
CA TRP A 115 -7.20 7.39 12.99
C TRP A 115 -7.99 8.65 13.36
N ASN A 116 -7.92 9.70 12.53
CA ASN A 116 -8.55 11.00 12.72
C ASN A 116 -9.88 11.17 11.98
N TRP A 117 -10.44 10.09 11.43
CA TRP A 117 -11.73 10.15 10.76
C TRP A 117 -12.85 10.42 11.78
N ASP A 118 -13.57 11.51 11.59
CA ASP A 118 -14.62 11.99 12.49
C ASP A 118 -16.05 11.81 11.96
N GLY A 119 -16.20 11.22 10.77
CA GLY A 119 -17.49 11.02 10.12
C GLY A 119 -18.05 12.26 9.40
N SER A 120 -17.33 13.36 9.36
CA SER A 120 -17.79 14.61 8.74
C SER A 120 -17.76 14.60 7.22
N GLU A 121 -16.92 13.77 6.60
CA GLU A 121 -16.78 13.65 5.14
C GLU A 121 -16.57 12.19 4.73
N TYR A 122 -17.35 11.74 3.75
CA TYR A 122 -17.29 10.37 3.24
C TYR A 122 -16.54 10.26 1.91
N ASN A 123 -16.11 11.39 1.36
CA ASN A 123 -15.34 11.45 0.13
C ASN A 123 -13.88 11.79 0.45
N TRP A 124 -12.99 10.81 0.29
CA TRP A 124 -11.57 10.97 0.58
C TRP A 124 -10.90 12.09 -0.24
N THR A 125 -11.42 12.42 -1.44
CA THR A 125 -10.84 13.51 -2.25
C THR A 125 -11.10 14.90 -1.67
N ARG A 126 -12.07 15.04 -0.73
CA ARG A 126 -12.40 16.31 -0.09
C ARG A 126 -11.71 16.51 1.25
N LYS A 127 -11.39 15.42 1.93
CA LYS A 127 -10.67 15.41 3.21
C LYS A 127 -9.61 14.30 3.24
N PRO A 128 -8.61 14.36 2.35
CA PRO A 128 -7.62 13.29 2.21
C PRO A 128 -6.91 12.97 3.53
N GLU A 129 -6.67 13.96 4.39
CA GLU A 129 -6.03 13.80 5.69
C GLU A 129 -6.75 12.84 6.64
N GLN A 130 -8.04 12.63 6.44
CA GLN A 130 -8.83 11.66 7.22
C GLN A 130 -8.81 10.24 6.64
N TYR A 131 -8.18 10.05 5.51
CA TYR A 131 -8.13 8.79 4.77
C TYR A 131 -6.70 8.28 4.57
N GLY A 132 -5.83 8.60 5.51
CA GLY A 132 -4.42 8.24 5.47
C GLY A 132 -4.10 6.81 5.87
N ALA A 133 -5.08 5.92 6.03
CA ALA A 133 -4.79 4.52 6.31
C ALA A 133 -4.68 3.70 5.02
N ILE A 134 -3.81 2.68 5.05
CA ILE A 134 -3.73 1.62 4.05
C ILE A 134 -4.18 0.33 4.72
N HIS A 135 -5.08 -0.41 4.06
CA HIS A 135 -5.52 -1.72 4.50
C HIS A 135 -4.75 -2.80 3.74
N PHE A 136 -4.07 -3.62 4.51
CA PHE A 136 -3.31 -4.77 4.04
C PHE A 136 -4.09 -6.06 4.31
N HIS A 137 -3.94 -7.04 3.44
CA HIS A 137 -4.56 -8.34 3.54
C HIS A 137 -3.48 -9.43 3.45
N ASP A 138 -3.71 -10.57 4.07
CA ASP A 138 -2.88 -11.75 3.98
C ASP A 138 -3.44 -12.80 3.00
N ASP A 139 -4.68 -12.58 2.57
CA ASP A 139 -5.45 -13.43 1.66
C ASP A 139 -5.67 -12.80 0.27
N ASP A 140 -5.01 -11.67 -0.02
CA ASP A 140 -5.03 -11.06 -1.35
C ASP A 140 -4.42 -12.00 -2.39
N LEU A 141 -5.22 -12.38 -3.36
CA LEU A 141 -4.81 -13.25 -4.43
C LEU A 141 -4.02 -12.43 -5.48
N TYR A 142 -2.70 -12.53 -5.44
CA TYR A 142 -1.83 -11.87 -6.39
C TYR A 142 -1.83 -12.56 -7.77
N ASP A 143 -1.79 -13.88 -7.76
CA ASP A 143 -1.77 -14.70 -8.95
C ASP A 143 -2.48 -16.02 -8.63
N CYS A 144 -3.50 -16.34 -9.38
CA CYS A 144 -4.23 -17.59 -9.23
C CYS A 144 -3.39 -18.81 -9.68
N GLY A 145 -2.27 -18.59 -10.34
CA GLY A 145 -1.40 -19.64 -10.86
C GLY A 145 -2.07 -20.50 -11.94
N TRP A 146 -3.12 -20.00 -12.57
CA TRP A 146 -3.81 -20.74 -13.62
C TRP A 146 -2.95 -20.85 -14.87
N GLN A 147 -3.07 -21.97 -15.53
CA GLN A 147 -2.49 -22.12 -16.87
C GLN A 147 -3.32 -21.30 -17.87
N THR A 148 -2.63 -20.77 -18.87
CA THR A 148 -3.31 -20.01 -19.93
C THR A 148 -4.11 -20.96 -20.82
N ASP A 149 -5.44 -20.82 -20.85
CA ASP A 149 -6.31 -21.61 -21.69
C ASP A 149 -6.29 -21.14 -23.15
N PHE A 150 -6.26 -19.83 -23.37
CA PHE A 150 -6.18 -19.24 -24.70
C PHE A 150 -5.49 -17.89 -24.66
N THR A 151 -4.97 -17.47 -25.78
CA THR A 151 -4.38 -16.13 -25.98
C THR A 151 -5.09 -15.43 -27.13
N PHE A 152 -5.32 -14.15 -26.97
CA PHE A 152 -5.83 -13.28 -28.03
C PHE A 152 -4.81 -12.19 -28.32
N GLU A 153 -4.28 -12.19 -29.53
CA GLU A 153 -3.41 -11.11 -29.99
C GLU A 153 -4.30 -9.96 -30.48
N VAL A 154 -4.14 -8.79 -29.86
CA VAL A 154 -4.92 -7.61 -30.22
C VAL A 154 -4.49 -7.11 -31.59
N PRO A 155 -5.39 -7.11 -32.62
CA PRO A 155 -5.05 -6.59 -33.94
C PRO A 155 -4.62 -5.12 -33.88
N ALA A 156 -3.64 -4.76 -34.69
CA ALA A 156 -3.08 -3.39 -34.69
C ALA A 156 -4.09 -2.32 -35.13
N ASP A 157 -5.11 -2.70 -35.87
CA ASP A 157 -6.19 -1.85 -36.38
C ASP A 157 -7.42 -1.85 -35.47
N LEU A 158 -7.40 -2.61 -34.37
CA LEU A 158 -8.52 -2.62 -33.43
C LEU A 158 -8.61 -1.26 -32.72
N ALA A 159 -9.77 -0.62 -32.82
CA ALA A 159 -9.99 0.68 -32.20
C ALA A 159 -9.89 0.61 -30.66
N SER A 160 -9.50 1.73 -30.04
CA SER A 160 -9.55 1.84 -28.58
C SER A 160 -10.99 1.72 -28.08
N GLY A 161 -11.19 0.96 -27.00
CA GLY A 161 -12.53 0.74 -26.47
C GLY A 161 -12.57 -0.37 -25.43
N ILE A 162 -13.77 -0.64 -24.96
CA ILE A 162 -14.08 -1.77 -24.09
C ILE A 162 -14.63 -2.89 -24.96
N TYR A 163 -14.01 -4.04 -24.87
CA TYR A 163 -14.36 -5.26 -25.57
C TYR A 163 -14.69 -6.36 -24.59
N CYS A 164 -15.26 -7.42 -25.10
CA CYS A 164 -15.60 -8.58 -24.29
C CYS A 164 -15.35 -9.86 -25.07
N ALA A 165 -14.59 -10.77 -24.49
CA ALA A 165 -14.53 -12.15 -24.96
C ALA A 165 -15.75 -12.89 -24.43
N LYS A 166 -16.62 -13.36 -25.31
CA LYS A 166 -17.75 -14.22 -24.96
C LYS A 166 -17.27 -15.66 -24.92
N LEU A 167 -17.35 -16.28 -23.78
CA LEU A 167 -17.06 -17.69 -23.57
C LEU A 167 -18.38 -18.48 -23.60
N THR A 168 -18.43 -19.53 -24.37
CA THR A 168 -19.63 -20.38 -24.47
C THR A 168 -19.27 -21.84 -24.27
N ARG A 169 -20.05 -22.52 -23.44
CA ARG A 169 -19.94 -23.95 -23.23
C ARG A 169 -21.34 -24.52 -23.03
N ASP A 170 -21.78 -25.35 -23.95
CA ASP A 170 -23.13 -25.90 -23.99
C ASP A 170 -24.18 -24.75 -23.95
N ASP A 171 -25.00 -24.70 -22.92
CA ASP A 171 -26.00 -23.65 -22.65
C ASP A 171 -25.51 -22.53 -21.70
N HIS A 172 -24.25 -22.58 -21.28
CA HIS A 172 -23.67 -21.59 -20.42
C HIS A 172 -22.88 -20.54 -21.20
N GLU A 173 -23.03 -19.30 -20.82
CA GLU A 173 -22.29 -18.17 -21.38
C GLU A 173 -21.62 -17.38 -20.25
N ASP A 174 -20.39 -16.92 -20.48
CA ASP A 174 -19.66 -16.02 -19.60
C ASP A 174 -18.96 -14.95 -20.43
N TYR A 175 -18.60 -13.85 -19.79
CA TYR A 175 -18.07 -12.68 -20.47
C TYR A 175 -16.83 -12.14 -19.75
N CYS A 176 -15.69 -12.15 -20.43
CA CYS A 176 -14.43 -11.59 -19.95
C CYS A 176 -14.19 -10.22 -20.58
N PRO A 177 -14.49 -9.11 -19.89
CA PRO A 177 -14.24 -7.77 -20.43
C PRO A 177 -12.75 -7.45 -20.43
N PHE A 178 -12.31 -6.73 -21.47
CA PHE A 178 -10.97 -6.19 -21.56
C PHE A 178 -10.97 -4.81 -22.24
N VAL A 179 -9.91 -4.04 -22.01
CA VAL A 179 -9.77 -2.68 -22.53
C VAL A 179 -8.64 -2.63 -23.54
N VAL A 180 -8.93 -2.12 -24.72
CA VAL A 180 -7.94 -1.77 -25.73
C VAL A 180 -7.66 -0.28 -25.61
N ARG A 181 -6.43 0.08 -25.31
CA ARG A 181 -5.99 1.47 -25.24
C ARG A 181 -5.23 1.88 -26.50
N PRO A 182 -5.13 3.17 -26.81
CA PRO A 182 -4.23 3.63 -27.87
C PRO A 182 -2.77 3.23 -27.58
N PRO A 183 -1.91 3.19 -28.57
CA PRO A 183 -0.48 3.08 -28.37
C PRO A 183 0.02 4.15 -27.38
N LEU A 184 1.10 3.81 -26.65
CA LEU A 184 1.69 4.74 -25.69
C LEU A 184 2.11 6.04 -26.38
N GLY A 185 1.69 7.17 -25.81
CA GLY A 185 1.97 8.50 -26.36
C GLY A 185 0.96 8.99 -27.41
N GLU A 186 -0.02 8.17 -27.78
CA GLU A 186 -1.11 8.60 -28.66
C GLU A 186 -2.40 8.84 -27.85
N THR A 187 -3.09 9.95 -28.17
CA THR A 187 -4.43 10.22 -27.67
C THR A 187 -5.38 10.19 -28.86
N ARG A 188 -6.33 9.26 -28.88
CA ARG A 188 -7.31 9.09 -29.95
C ARG A 188 -8.75 9.35 -29.46
N ALA A 189 -8.91 9.84 -28.24
CA ALA A 189 -10.21 10.30 -27.76
C ALA A 189 -10.52 11.68 -28.32
N PRO A 190 -11.80 11.95 -28.69
CA PRO A 190 -12.24 13.28 -29.09
C PRO A 190 -12.16 14.30 -27.95
#